data_57d9ebcc23748100c9f3599609a9006c
#
_entry.id   57d9ebcc23748100c9f3599609a9006c
#
_cell.length_a   1.000
_cell.length_b   1.000
_cell.length_c   1.000
_cell.angle_alpha   90.00
_cell.angle_beta   90.00
_cell.angle_gamma   90.00
#
_symmetry.space_group_name_H-M   'P 1'
#
loop_
_entity.id
_entity.type
_entity.pdbx_description
1 polymer ?
#
loop_
_entity_poly.entity_id
_entity_poly.type
_entity_poly.pdbx_seq_one_letter_code
_entity_poly.pdbx_strand_id
1 'polypeptide(L)'
;MASDNSAKRVVYLEDIEVKPSKGSATKENASVAVTEETTDGSTVVDTDASTTVTEKKTTTGATKRQKAITDMFTKKSSSSSSSSSRSGPLPKKARSDTPSLNSIPFSLKEYQDSLSEEEKTLLTLECETLGKSWLKLLKDEIKKPYFLTLKRFLAGEGVKGLNDSAPNLKVYPAPKNIYSWSNMTPLGRVKVVIIGQDPYHGPGQAHGLCFSVPQGVAIPPSLRNIYAEIKAEYPSFEPSKHGNLTTWAENGVLLLNTSLTVRAHEAASHSKRGWEEFTAKVVDVVDRYGGANLGDKSSSDAGRGRGIVFLVWGAHAAKVVAKLDKKKHLILTSAHPSPLSANRGFMGNGHFKKANDWLEEKYGPDGCVDWTKL
;
A
#
# COMPACT_ATOMS: atom_id res chain seq x y z
N MET A 1 -22.33 29.60 5.60
CA MET A 1 -21.09 29.52 6.37
C MET A 1 -20.41 28.23 5.95
N ALA A 2 -19.35 28.35 5.17
CA ALA A 2 -18.59 27.20 4.69
C ALA A 2 -17.66 26.76 5.81
N SER A 3 -17.81 25.53 6.30
CA SER A 3 -16.91 24.93 7.27
C SER A 3 -15.60 24.57 6.55
N ASP A 4 -14.55 25.27 6.88
CA ASP A 4 -13.17 24.98 6.49
C ASP A 4 -12.73 23.69 7.19
N ASN A 5 -12.86 22.57 6.50
CA ASN A 5 -12.43 21.26 6.97
C ASN A 5 -10.99 21.01 6.49
N SER A 6 -10.07 21.88 6.91
CA SER A 6 -8.64 21.65 6.72
C SER A 6 -8.20 20.55 7.68
N ALA A 7 -8.24 19.31 7.22
CA ALA A 7 -7.66 18.17 7.92
C ALA A 7 -6.20 18.53 8.29
N LYS A 8 -5.89 18.63 9.57
CA LYS A 8 -4.53 18.88 10.06
C LYS A 8 -3.63 17.74 9.58
N ARG A 9 -2.78 18.04 8.61
CA ARG A 9 -1.81 17.10 8.07
C ARG A 9 -0.79 16.76 9.15
N VAL A 10 -0.75 15.51 9.57
CA VAL A 10 0.31 15.02 10.46
C VAL A 10 1.62 15.02 9.67
N VAL A 11 2.62 15.78 10.12
CA VAL A 11 3.95 15.81 9.52
C VAL A 11 4.82 14.79 10.22
N TYR A 12 5.29 13.79 9.49
CA TYR A 12 6.20 12.79 10.00
C TYR A 12 7.66 13.23 9.81
N LEU A 13 8.55 12.71 10.65
CA LEU A 13 9.99 13.06 10.62
C LEU A 13 10.61 12.80 9.25
N GLU A 14 10.21 11.73 8.58
CA GLU A 14 10.62 11.37 7.23
C GLU A 14 10.11 12.29 6.13
N ASP A 15 9.07 13.07 6.40
CA ASP A 15 8.52 14.08 5.48
C ASP A 15 9.13 15.47 5.68
N ILE A 16 10.01 15.65 6.70
CA ILE A 16 10.72 16.90 6.92
C ILE A 16 11.88 17.00 5.92
N GLU A 17 11.99 18.12 5.24
CA GLU A 17 13.11 18.42 4.36
C GLU A 17 14.41 18.59 5.16
N VAL A 18 15.38 17.72 4.94
CA VAL A 18 16.71 17.83 5.54
C VAL A 18 17.58 18.65 4.60
N LYS A 19 17.86 19.90 4.97
CA LYS A 19 18.85 20.73 4.26
C LYS A 19 20.23 20.14 4.46
N PRO A 20 21.12 20.16 3.44
CA PRO A 20 22.52 19.80 3.64
C PRO A 20 23.12 20.75 4.68
N SER A 21 23.63 20.19 5.78
CA SER A 21 24.18 20.97 6.89
C SER A 21 25.44 21.71 6.48
N LYS A 22 25.37 23.03 6.39
CA LYS A 22 26.50 23.88 6.77
C LYS A 22 26.37 24.07 8.28
N GLY A 23 27.30 23.56 9.02
CA GLY A 23 27.44 23.34 10.43
C GLY A 23 26.62 24.17 11.42
N SER A 24 26.39 23.51 12.55
CA SER A 24 26.05 24.01 13.89
C SER A 24 24.61 23.96 14.36
N ALA A 25 24.49 23.45 15.58
CA ALA A 25 23.34 22.96 16.34
C ALA A 25 22.31 23.99 16.77
N THR A 26 21.07 23.54 16.96
CA THR A 26 20.37 23.62 18.27
C THR A 26 19.02 22.91 18.20
N LYS A 27 18.64 22.24 19.29
CA LYS A 27 17.38 21.50 19.48
C LYS A 27 16.33 22.44 20.02
N GLU A 28 15.11 22.36 19.52
CA GLU A 28 13.91 22.79 20.28
C GLU A 28 12.71 21.86 20.02
N ASN A 29 12.08 21.46 21.12
CA ASN A 29 10.87 20.64 21.20
C ASN A 29 9.62 21.52 21.11
N ALA A 30 8.62 21.14 20.35
CA ALA A 30 7.28 21.69 20.50
C ALA A 30 6.22 20.59 20.39
N SER A 31 5.48 20.41 21.47
CA SER A 31 4.26 19.61 21.59
C SER A 31 3.03 20.50 21.34
N VAL A 32 2.01 20.01 20.62
CA VAL A 32 0.71 20.71 20.48
C VAL A 32 -0.45 19.74 20.68
N ALA A 33 -1.40 20.18 21.47
CA ALA A 33 -2.56 19.48 22.01
C ALA A 33 -3.75 19.35 21.04
N VAL A 34 -4.58 18.35 21.34
CA VAL A 34 -5.84 17.98 20.66
C VAL A 34 -7.03 18.59 21.36
N THR A 35 -8.04 19.07 20.64
CA THR A 35 -9.40 19.29 21.15
C THR A 35 -10.44 18.64 20.22
N GLU A 36 -11.35 17.86 20.85
CA GLU A 36 -12.52 17.21 20.23
C GLU A 36 -13.74 18.12 20.29
N GLU A 37 -14.61 18.05 19.28
CA GLU A 37 -16.04 18.41 19.42
C GLU A 37 -16.92 17.53 18.50
N THR A 38 -18.01 17.04 19.09
CA THR A 38 -19.06 16.17 18.51
C THR A 38 -20.29 16.99 18.14
N THR A 39 -21.03 16.60 17.08
CA THR A 39 -22.50 16.74 17.03
C THR A 39 -23.19 15.82 16.02
N ASP A 40 -24.37 15.43 16.42
CA ASP A 40 -25.36 14.45 16.03
C ASP A 40 -26.32 14.92 14.92
N GLY A 41 -27.03 14.01 14.25
CA GLY A 41 -28.17 14.39 13.40
C GLY A 41 -28.67 13.35 12.37
N SER A 42 -29.68 12.61 12.76
CA SER A 42 -30.53 11.61 12.10
C SER A 42 -31.29 12.07 10.84
N THR A 43 -31.54 11.19 9.89
CA THR A 43 -32.90 10.72 9.48
C THR A 43 -32.90 9.67 8.35
N VAL A 44 -33.85 8.76 8.46
CA VAL A 44 -34.13 7.54 7.68
C VAL A 44 -35.02 7.86 6.47
N VAL A 45 -34.87 7.13 5.35
CA VAL A 45 -36.03 6.68 4.50
C VAL A 45 -35.66 5.39 3.75
N ASP A 46 -36.49 4.34 3.93
CA ASP A 46 -36.54 3.07 3.21
C ASP A 46 -37.12 3.21 1.80
N THR A 47 -36.69 2.35 0.88
CA THR A 47 -37.58 1.76 -0.12
C THR A 47 -37.03 0.45 -0.68
N ASP A 48 -37.88 -0.61 -0.55
CA ASP A 48 -37.76 -1.95 -1.13
C ASP A 48 -37.87 -1.98 -2.67
N ALA A 49 -37.17 -2.93 -3.29
CA ALA A 49 -37.72 -3.65 -4.45
C ALA A 49 -37.01 -5.00 -4.68
N SER A 50 -37.80 -6.04 -4.51
CA SER A 50 -37.61 -7.46 -4.81
C SER A 50 -37.55 -7.73 -6.32
N THR A 51 -36.71 -8.65 -6.80
CA THR A 51 -37.02 -9.49 -7.96
C THR A 51 -36.27 -10.84 -7.93
N THR A 52 -37.04 -11.84 -8.25
CA THR A 52 -37.00 -13.28 -8.15
C THR A 52 -35.97 -14.02 -9.00
N VAL A 53 -35.65 -15.22 -8.50
CA VAL A 53 -34.85 -16.33 -8.97
C VAL A 53 -35.39 -17.03 -10.22
N THR A 54 -34.51 -17.58 -11.05
CA THR A 54 -34.79 -18.85 -11.77
C THR A 54 -33.48 -19.70 -11.90
N GLU A 55 -33.59 -20.92 -11.35
CA GLU A 55 -32.62 -22.02 -11.49
C GLU A 55 -32.67 -22.67 -12.87
N LYS A 56 -31.54 -23.19 -13.34
CA LYS A 56 -31.47 -24.38 -14.21
C LYS A 56 -30.24 -25.23 -13.92
N LYS A 57 -30.50 -26.44 -13.46
CA LYS A 57 -29.60 -27.59 -13.37
C LYS A 57 -29.25 -28.15 -14.76
N THR A 58 -28.03 -28.60 -14.95
CA THR A 58 -27.74 -29.86 -15.67
C THR A 58 -26.37 -30.44 -15.27
N THR A 59 -26.39 -31.75 -15.10
CA THR A 59 -25.40 -32.71 -14.61
C THR A 59 -24.51 -33.27 -15.75
N THR A 60 -23.33 -33.74 -15.35
CA THR A 60 -22.51 -34.94 -15.78
C THR A 60 -21.04 -34.53 -15.77
N GLY A 61 -20.13 -35.13 -15.09
CA GLY A 61 -19.80 -36.48 -14.74
C GLY A 61 -18.55 -36.94 -15.54
N ALA A 62 -17.32 -36.93 -14.93
CA ALA A 62 -16.27 -37.88 -15.28
C ALA A 62 -15.05 -37.77 -14.35
N THR A 63 -14.84 -38.84 -13.64
CA THR A 63 -13.70 -39.20 -12.80
C THR A 63 -12.45 -39.53 -13.65
N LYS A 64 -11.26 -39.07 -13.25
CA LYS A 64 -10.00 -39.77 -13.56
C LYS A 64 -8.98 -39.72 -12.44
N ARG A 65 -8.48 -40.91 -12.14
CA ARG A 65 -7.66 -41.42 -11.07
C ARG A 65 -6.31 -40.72 -10.88
N GLN A 66 -5.92 -40.63 -9.59
CA GLN A 66 -4.57 -40.46 -9.06
C GLN A 66 -3.66 -41.63 -9.41
N LYS A 67 -2.36 -41.36 -9.63
CA LYS A 67 -1.27 -42.30 -9.43
C LYS A 67 -0.24 -41.68 -8.52
N ALA A 68 -0.04 -42.35 -7.40
CA ALA A 68 1.05 -42.15 -6.46
C ALA A 68 2.33 -42.79 -7.00
N ILE A 69 3.47 -42.17 -6.76
CA ILE A 69 4.78 -42.86 -6.86
C ILE A 69 5.53 -42.52 -5.58
N THR A 70 5.68 -43.56 -4.76
CA THR A 70 6.55 -43.69 -3.59
C THR A 70 7.90 -44.26 -4.04
N ASP A 71 8.92 -43.93 -3.23
CA ASP A 71 10.20 -44.61 -3.04
C ASP A 71 11.35 -44.44 -4.03
N MET A 72 12.43 -43.83 -3.53
CA MET A 72 13.72 -44.55 -3.43
C MET A 72 14.70 -43.82 -2.48
N PHE A 73 14.81 -44.38 -1.28
CA PHE A 73 15.97 -44.19 -0.39
C PHE A 73 17.06 -45.20 -0.77
N THR A 74 18.32 -44.76 -0.88
CA THR A 74 19.47 -45.59 -0.55
C THR A 74 20.59 -44.77 0.07
N LYS A 75 20.94 -45.22 1.25
CA LYS A 75 22.13 -44.85 2.03
C LYS A 75 23.42 -45.29 1.35
N LYS A 76 24.48 -44.49 1.50
CA LYS A 76 25.83 -45.05 1.63
C LYS A 76 26.68 -44.21 2.58
N SER A 77 27.20 -44.86 3.57
CA SER A 77 28.13 -44.43 4.63
C SER A 77 29.60 -44.68 4.21
N SER A 78 30.49 -43.84 4.65
CA SER A 78 31.89 -44.10 5.12
C SER A 78 32.70 -42.78 4.95
N SER A 79 33.58 -42.32 5.76
CA SER A 79 34.35 -42.65 6.92
C SER A 79 35.33 -41.48 7.15
N SER A 80 35.48 -41.11 8.40
CA SER A 80 36.49 -40.33 9.08
C SER A 80 37.77 -39.87 8.37
N SER A 81 38.12 -38.56 8.56
CA SER A 81 39.47 -38.15 8.95
C SER A 81 39.45 -36.78 9.63
N SER A 82 40.06 -36.73 10.79
CA SER A 82 40.26 -35.58 11.64
C SER A 82 41.35 -34.63 11.05
N SER A 83 41.05 -33.34 11.01
CA SER A 83 42.10 -32.32 11.00
C SER A 83 41.61 -31.04 11.70
N SER A 84 42.37 -30.65 12.69
CA SER A 84 42.27 -29.44 13.48
C SER A 84 42.27 -28.19 12.56
N SER A 85 41.23 -27.36 12.65
CA SER A 85 41.22 -26.07 11.99
C SER A 85 41.01 -24.94 13.01
N ARG A 86 41.98 -24.04 12.94
CA ARG A 86 42.02 -22.73 13.61
C ARG A 86 40.73 -21.97 13.36
N SER A 87 40.11 -21.48 14.45
CA SER A 87 39.01 -20.52 14.40
C SER A 87 39.54 -19.18 13.88
N GLY A 88 39.39 -18.96 12.58
CA GLY A 88 39.44 -17.62 11.98
C GLY A 88 38.17 -16.81 12.34
N PRO A 89 38.22 -15.48 12.45
CA PRO A 89 37.05 -14.68 12.72
C PRO A 89 36.04 -14.85 11.59
N LEU A 90 34.79 -15.14 11.96
CA LEU A 90 33.68 -15.19 11.01
C LEU A 90 33.65 -13.91 10.16
N PRO A 91 33.45 -14.01 8.85
CA PRO A 91 33.34 -12.84 8.00
C PRO A 91 32.16 -11.98 8.49
N LYS A 92 32.46 -10.73 8.89
CA LYS A 92 31.44 -9.73 9.19
C LYS A 92 30.56 -9.62 7.96
N LYS A 93 29.26 -9.98 8.13
CA LYS A 93 28.20 -9.81 7.13
C LYS A 93 28.36 -8.41 6.52
N ALA A 94 28.61 -8.32 5.22
CA ALA A 94 28.77 -7.04 4.52
C ALA A 94 27.54 -6.16 4.85
N ARG A 95 27.78 -5.03 5.50
CA ARG A 95 26.75 -4.01 5.71
C ARG A 95 26.28 -3.58 4.33
N SER A 96 24.98 -3.67 4.06
CA SER A 96 24.44 -3.17 2.80
C SER A 96 24.78 -1.68 2.67
N ASP A 97 25.38 -1.28 1.54
CA ASP A 97 25.77 0.12 1.25
C ASP A 97 24.56 1.07 1.05
N THR A 98 23.36 0.59 1.32
CA THR A 98 22.13 1.38 1.18
C THR A 98 22.07 2.42 2.31
N PRO A 99 22.00 3.72 1.99
CA PRO A 99 21.92 4.78 3.00
C PRO A 99 20.64 4.64 3.83
N SER A 100 20.67 5.14 5.08
CA SER A 100 19.45 5.23 5.90
C SER A 100 18.41 6.12 5.24
N LEU A 101 17.14 5.77 5.28
CA LEU A 101 16.04 6.56 4.73
C LEU A 101 16.07 8.03 5.21
N ASN A 102 16.37 8.21 6.51
CA ASN A 102 16.33 9.53 7.13
C ASN A 102 17.60 10.36 6.83
N SER A 103 18.69 9.74 6.36
CA SER A 103 19.93 10.44 5.97
C SER A 103 19.95 10.90 4.51
N ILE A 104 18.95 10.49 3.71
CA ILE A 104 18.86 10.91 2.30
C ILE A 104 18.41 12.37 2.25
N PRO A 105 19.26 13.30 1.78
CA PRO A 105 18.90 14.71 1.68
C PRO A 105 17.86 14.92 0.58
N PHE A 106 16.88 15.79 0.84
CA PHE A 106 15.90 16.18 -0.14
C PHE A 106 15.35 17.58 0.17
N SER A 107 15.37 18.43 -0.82
CA SER A 107 14.71 19.73 -0.84
C SER A 107 13.75 19.78 -2.01
N LEU A 108 12.47 19.97 -1.74
CA LEU A 108 11.45 20.06 -2.78
C LEU A 108 11.70 21.25 -3.70
N LYS A 109 12.11 22.39 -3.12
CA LYS A 109 12.42 23.60 -3.89
C LYS A 109 13.58 23.37 -4.86
N GLU A 110 14.70 22.81 -4.37
CA GLU A 110 15.86 22.52 -5.24
C GLU A 110 15.50 21.52 -6.34
N TYR A 111 14.65 20.53 -6.03
CA TYR A 111 14.16 19.59 -7.01
C TYR A 111 13.33 20.30 -8.08
N GLN A 112 12.36 21.13 -7.69
CA GLN A 112 11.52 21.90 -8.62
C GLN A 112 12.35 22.86 -9.49
N ASP A 113 13.36 23.53 -8.90
CA ASP A 113 14.29 24.43 -9.60
C ASP A 113 15.15 23.67 -10.63
N SER A 114 15.41 22.38 -10.41
CA SER A 114 16.20 21.51 -11.31
C SER A 114 15.41 20.98 -12.51
N LEU A 115 14.07 21.12 -12.52
CA LEU A 115 13.22 20.63 -13.60
C LEU A 115 13.25 21.56 -14.81
N SER A 116 13.19 20.99 -16.01
CA SER A 116 12.93 21.77 -17.24
C SER A 116 11.50 22.35 -17.20
N GLU A 117 11.18 23.33 -18.03
CA GLU A 117 9.85 23.95 -18.07
C GLU A 117 8.74 22.95 -18.45
N GLU A 118 9.05 21.99 -19.33
CA GLU A 118 8.13 20.90 -19.64
C GLU A 118 7.91 19.98 -18.43
N GLU A 119 8.99 19.57 -17.73
CA GLU A 119 8.90 18.76 -16.54
C GLU A 119 8.15 19.48 -15.40
N LYS A 120 8.38 20.77 -15.19
CA LYS A 120 7.63 21.58 -14.22
C LYS A 120 6.13 21.53 -14.49
N THR A 121 5.74 21.70 -15.76
CA THR A 121 4.34 21.64 -16.16
C THR A 121 3.74 20.25 -15.94
N LEU A 122 4.42 19.19 -16.39
CA LEU A 122 3.91 17.81 -16.33
C LEU A 122 3.92 17.22 -14.90
N LEU A 123 4.91 17.58 -14.07
CA LEU A 123 5.12 17.01 -12.74
C LEU A 123 4.60 17.88 -11.60
N THR A 124 3.84 18.93 -11.89
CA THR A 124 3.22 19.82 -10.90
C THR A 124 2.45 19.01 -9.86
N LEU A 125 1.59 18.07 -10.29
CA LEU A 125 0.76 17.27 -9.42
C LEU A 125 1.60 16.41 -8.45
N GLU A 126 2.68 15.79 -8.93
CA GLU A 126 3.60 14.98 -8.13
C GLU A 126 4.34 15.83 -7.09
N CYS A 127 4.80 17.02 -7.49
CA CYS A 127 5.45 17.95 -6.57
C CYS A 127 4.50 18.45 -5.46
N GLU A 128 3.22 18.59 -5.78
CA GLU A 128 2.21 19.09 -4.85
C GLU A 128 1.59 18.01 -3.95
N THR A 129 1.43 16.77 -4.47
CA THR A 129 0.58 15.76 -3.82
C THR A 129 1.28 14.46 -3.49
N LEU A 130 2.43 14.13 -4.07
CA LEU A 130 3.18 12.91 -3.69
C LEU A 130 3.89 13.15 -2.36
N GLY A 131 3.70 12.27 -1.38
CA GLY A 131 4.31 12.36 -0.06
C GLY A 131 5.84 12.52 -0.14
N LYS A 132 6.42 13.43 0.64
CA LYS A 132 7.84 13.79 0.55
C LYS A 132 8.78 12.61 0.79
N SER A 133 8.43 11.72 1.72
CA SER A 133 9.21 10.49 1.99
C SER A 133 9.30 9.55 0.79
N TRP A 134 8.33 9.62 -0.12
CA TRP A 134 8.29 8.88 -1.37
C TRP A 134 8.97 9.68 -2.50
N LEU A 135 8.62 10.96 -2.64
CA LEU A 135 9.13 11.80 -3.72
C LEU A 135 10.66 11.84 -3.74
N LYS A 136 11.33 11.94 -2.59
CA LYS A 136 12.79 11.95 -2.51
C LYS A 136 13.47 10.72 -3.13
N LEU A 137 12.76 9.59 -3.18
CA LEU A 137 13.27 8.33 -3.75
C LEU A 137 12.75 8.05 -5.15
N LEU A 138 11.64 8.68 -5.53
CA LEU A 138 10.98 8.52 -6.82
C LEU A 138 11.23 9.69 -7.78
N LYS A 139 11.93 10.76 -7.33
CA LYS A 139 12.17 11.99 -8.09
C LYS A 139 12.81 11.76 -9.46
N ASP A 140 13.73 10.79 -9.55
CA ASP A 140 14.41 10.46 -10.80
C ASP A 140 13.56 9.50 -11.65
N GLU A 141 12.68 8.70 -11.02
CA GLU A 141 11.76 7.81 -11.71
C GLU A 141 10.68 8.58 -12.46
N ILE A 142 10.08 9.61 -11.83
CA ILE A 142 9.01 10.40 -12.44
C ILE A 142 9.50 11.30 -13.59
N LYS A 143 10.82 11.45 -13.77
CA LYS A 143 11.44 12.14 -14.94
C LYS A 143 11.66 11.23 -16.14
N LYS A 144 11.44 9.93 -16.00
CA LYS A 144 11.67 8.98 -17.09
C LYS A 144 10.65 9.17 -18.23
N PRO A 145 11.04 8.87 -19.49
CA PRO A 145 10.20 9.07 -20.65
C PRO A 145 8.82 8.40 -20.56
N TYR A 146 8.75 7.19 -19.98
CA TYR A 146 7.47 6.48 -19.83
C TYR A 146 6.50 7.24 -18.91
N PHE A 147 7.01 7.82 -17.80
CA PHE A 147 6.20 8.56 -16.87
C PHE A 147 5.74 9.90 -17.46
N LEU A 148 6.62 10.62 -18.13
CA LEU A 148 6.25 11.84 -18.84
C LEU A 148 5.21 11.57 -19.95
N THR A 149 5.30 10.42 -20.64
CA THR A 149 4.29 9.97 -21.61
C THR A 149 2.94 9.69 -20.92
N LEU A 150 2.95 9.03 -19.76
CA LEU A 150 1.76 8.86 -18.94
C LEU A 150 1.15 10.22 -18.54
N LYS A 151 1.98 11.19 -18.15
CA LYS A 151 1.51 12.52 -17.76
C LYS A 151 0.87 13.29 -18.92
N ARG A 152 1.45 13.20 -20.12
CA ARG A 152 0.84 13.79 -21.35
C ARG A 152 -0.50 13.11 -21.67
N PHE A 153 -0.58 11.79 -21.52
CA PHE A 153 -1.83 11.06 -21.67
C PHE A 153 -2.88 11.54 -20.67
N LEU A 154 -2.54 11.65 -19.38
CA LEU A 154 -3.45 12.13 -18.34
C LEU A 154 -3.89 13.59 -18.56
N ALA A 155 -2.99 14.44 -19.04
CA ALA A 155 -3.32 15.82 -19.43
C ALA A 155 -4.35 15.86 -20.57
N GLY A 156 -4.26 14.95 -21.54
CA GLY A 156 -5.26 14.74 -22.60
C GLY A 156 -6.62 14.27 -22.07
N GLU A 157 -6.63 13.50 -20.96
CA GLU A 157 -7.84 13.07 -20.26
C GLU A 157 -8.39 14.17 -19.29
N GLY A 158 -7.76 15.35 -19.24
CA GLY A 158 -8.19 16.48 -18.42
C GLY A 158 -7.51 16.59 -17.05
N VAL A 159 -6.56 15.70 -16.71
CA VAL A 159 -5.79 15.75 -15.45
C VAL A 159 -4.51 16.57 -15.66
N LYS A 160 -4.56 17.87 -15.35
CA LYS A 160 -3.45 18.81 -15.52
C LYS A 160 -2.89 19.34 -14.21
N GLY A 161 -3.71 19.44 -13.17
CA GLY A 161 -3.31 19.98 -11.87
C GLY A 161 -4.22 19.55 -10.73
N LEU A 162 -3.90 20.03 -9.53
CA LEU A 162 -4.56 19.66 -8.26
C LEU A 162 -6.06 19.98 -8.25
N ASN A 163 -6.43 21.11 -8.86
CA ASN A 163 -7.78 21.67 -8.78
C ASN A 163 -8.68 21.24 -9.94
N ASP A 164 -8.21 20.36 -10.82
CA ASP A 164 -9.07 19.80 -11.85
C ASP A 164 -10.15 18.96 -11.16
N SER A 165 -11.41 19.36 -11.36
CA SER A 165 -12.54 18.76 -10.65
C SER A 165 -13.74 18.53 -11.57
N ALA A 166 -14.61 17.59 -11.16
CA ALA A 166 -15.93 17.43 -11.75
C ALA A 166 -16.69 18.81 -11.83
N PRO A 167 -17.63 19.01 -12.80
CA PRO A 167 -18.36 17.93 -13.47
C PRO A 167 -17.71 17.38 -14.75
N ASN A 168 -16.66 17.97 -15.26
CA ASN A 168 -16.13 17.62 -16.60
C ASN A 168 -14.97 16.59 -16.56
N LEU A 169 -14.40 16.30 -15.38
CA LEU A 169 -13.33 15.32 -15.26
C LEU A 169 -13.90 13.90 -15.30
N LYS A 170 -13.55 13.15 -16.34
CA LYS A 170 -13.96 11.75 -16.52
C LYS A 170 -12.94 10.75 -15.94
N VAL A 171 -11.98 11.23 -15.14
CA VAL A 171 -10.91 10.40 -14.54
C VAL A 171 -11.09 10.33 -13.04
N TYR A 172 -10.98 9.13 -12.48
CA TYR A 172 -11.03 8.87 -11.04
C TYR A 172 -9.73 8.24 -10.53
N PRO A 173 -9.34 8.53 -9.29
CA PRO A 173 -9.90 9.53 -8.35
C PRO A 173 -9.65 10.96 -8.84
N ALA A 174 -10.24 11.94 -8.14
CA ALA A 174 -9.89 13.36 -8.35
C ALA A 174 -8.37 13.57 -8.21
N PRO A 175 -7.75 14.49 -8.98
CA PRO A 175 -6.28 14.64 -9.02
C PRO A 175 -5.62 14.77 -7.66
N LYS A 176 -6.20 15.54 -6.74
CA LYS A 176 -5.73 15.69 -5.36
C LYS A 176 -5.63 14.38 -4.58
N ASN A 177 -6.35 13.34 -5.00
CA ASN A 177 -6.42 12.05 -4.31
C ASN A 177 -5.58 10.96 -4.99
N ILE A 178 -4.98 11.18 -6.17
CA ILE A 178 -4.20 10.16 -6.90
C ILE A 178 -3.08 9.58 -6.02
N TYR A 179 -2.45 10.43 -5.21
CA TYR A 179 -1.33 10.05 -4.34
C TYR A 179 -1.70 9.98 -2.84
N SER A 180 -3.00 9.84 -2.49
CA SER A 180 -3.44 9.70 -1.09
C SER A 180 -2.71 8.59 -0.34
N TRP A 181 -2.46 7.45 -0.98
CA TRP A 181 -1.69 6.34 -0.43
C TRP A 181 -0.32 6.76 0.12
N SER A 182 0.35 7.70 -0.54
CA SER A 182 1.70 8.17 -0.17
C SER A 182 1.69 9.18 0.96
N ASN A 183 0.61 9.94 1.09
CA ASN A 183 0.45 10.95 2.14
C ASN A 183 -0.02 10.34 3.45
N MET A 184 -0.91 9.34 3.37
CA MET A 184 -1.46 8.68 4.56
C MET A 184 -0.51 7.62 5.11
N THR A 185 0.33 7.01 4.25
CA THR A 185 1.28 5.99 4.66
C THR A 185 2.71 6.41 4.29
N PRO A 186 3.42 7.17 5.14
CA PRO A 186 4.83 7.51 4.92
C PRO A 186 5.69 6.26 4.79
N LEU A 187 6.69 6.28 3.88
CA LEU A 187 7.47 5.10 3.49
C LEU A 187 8.10 4.35 4.66
N GLY A 188 8.74 5.06 5.58
CA GLY A 188 9.40 4.45 6.74
C GLY A 188 8.44 3.79 7.73
N ARG A 189 7.16 4.11 7.66
CA ARG A 189 6.10 3.59 8.53
C ARG A 189 5.28 2.47 7.91
N VAL A 190 5.56 2.09 6.67
CA VAL A 190 4.87 0.96 6.03
C VAL A 190 5.08 -0.31 6.85
N LYS A 191 3.99 -0.90 7.32
CA LYS A 191 3.92 -2.18 8.04
C LYS A 191 3.43 -3.30 7.15
N VAL A 192 2.36 -3.01 6.40
CA VAL A 192 1.66 -3.94 5.53
C VAL A 192 1.42 -3.28 4.18
N VAL A 193 1.50 -4.05 3.11
CA VAL A 193 1.09 -3.64 1.76
C VAL A 193 -0.07 -4.50 1.29
N ILE A 194 -1.13 -3.85 0.85
CA ILE A 194 -2.26 -4.47 0.13
C ILE A 194 -2.27 -3.91 -1.28
N ILE A 195 -2.28 -4.80 -2.28
CA ILE A 195 -2.20 -4.42 -3.69
C ILE A 195 -3.55 -4.64 -4.37
N GLY A 196 -4.14 -3.55 -4.85
CA GLY A 196 -5.29 -3.56 -5.76
C GLY A 196 -4.85 -3.47 -7.24
N GLN A 197 -5.81 -3.51 -8.15
CA GLN A 197 -5.58 -3.39 -9.59
C GLN A 197 -5.75 -1.95 -10.05
N ASP A 198 -6.97 -1.48 -10.12
CA ASP A 198 -7.34 -0.11 -10.51
C ASP A 198 -8.31 0.51 -9.49
N PRO A 199 -8.47 1.84 -9.49
CA PRO A 199 -9.47 2.50 -8.68
C PRO A 199 -10.88 2.06 -9.06
N TYR A 200 -11.83 2.22 -8.16
CA TYR A 200 -13.24 2.14 -8.52
C TYR A 200 -13.61 3.16 -9.59
N HIS A 201 -14.37 2.73 -10.59
CA HIS A 201 -14.74 3.57 -11.74
C HIS A 201 -16.14 4.18 -11.64
N GLY A 202 -16.85 3.97 -10.54
CA GLY A 202 -18.13 4.62 -10.23
C GLY A 202 -17.93 6.03 -9.65
N PRO A 203 -18.89 6.94 -9.86
CA PRO A 203 -18.80 8.30 -9.34
C PRO A 203 -18.61 8.35 -7.83
N GLY A 204 -17.67 9.15 -7.35
CA GLY A 204 -17.43 9.37 -5.93
C GLY A 204 -16.83 8.20 -5.15
N GLN A 205 -16.55 7.05 -5.79
CA GLN A 205 -16.04 5.87 -5.10
C GLN A 205 -14.53 5.90 -4.83
N ALA A 206 -13.74 6.31 -5.83
CA ALA A 206 -12.28 6.30 -5.70
C ALA A 206 -11.76 7.53 -4.95
N HIS A 207 -10.85 7.29 -3.98
CA HIS A 207 -10.18 8.37 -3.27
C HIS A 207 -8.68 8.10 -3.02
N GLY A 208 -8.07 7.27 -3.87
CA GLY A 208 -6.63 7.05 -3.91
C GLY A 208 -6.10 5.97 -2.97
N LEU A 209 -6.98 5.14 -2.39
CA LEU A 209 -6.65 3.97 -1.58
C LEU A 209 -7.35 2.75 -2.16
N CYS A 210 -6.63 1.64 -2.40
CA CYS A 210 -7.24 0.42 -2.92
C CYS A 210 -8.27 -0.16 -1.94
N PHE A 211 -9.36 -0.75 -2.46
CA PHE A 211 -10.52 -1.30 -1.73
C PHE A 211 -11.34 -0.28 -0.93
N SER A 212 -10.84 0.93 -0.71
CA SER A 212 -11.47 1.96 0.11
C SER A 212 -12.42 2.84 -0.70
N VAL A 213 -13.51 3.29 -0.04
CA VAL A 213 -14.43 4.31 -0.56
C VAL A 213 -14.63 5.41 0.49
N PRO A 214 -14.94 6.65 0.09
CA PRO A 214 -15.26 7.72 1.06
C PRO A 214 -16.44 7.36 1.98
N GLN A 215 -16.55 8.05 3.10
CA GLN A 215 -17.74 7.96 3.96
C GLN A 215 -18.99 8.37 3.16
N GLY A 216 -20.12 7.74 3.45
CA GLY A 216 -21.39 7.97 2.74
C GLY A 216 -21.51 7.20 1.40
N VAL A 217 -20.45 6.54 0.95
CA VAL A 217 -20.49 5.67 -0.23
C VAL A 217 -20.76 4.23 0.20
N ALA A 218 -21.61 3.54 -0.54
CA ALA A 218 -21.95 2.14 -0.28
C ALA A 218 -20.71 1.25 -0.26
N ILE A 219 -20.61 0.36 0.73
CA ILE A 219 -19.47 -0.54 0.90
C ILE A 219 -19.41 -1.53 -0.27
N PRO A 220 -18.31 -1.56 -1.05
CA PRO A 220 -18.18 -2.47 -2.18
C PRO A 220 -18.18 -3.95 -1.76
N PRO A 221 -18.65 -4.87 -2.62
CA PRO A 221 -18.75 -6.29 -2.27
C PRO A 221 -17.44 -6.93 -1.82
N SER A 222 -16.30 -6.58 -2.46
CA SER A 222 -14.99 -7.09 -2.04
C SER A 222 -14.62 -6.64 -0.63
N LEU A 223 -14.94 -5.39 -0.26
CA LEU A 223 -14.66 -4.86 1.07
C LEU A 223 -15.56 -5.49 2.14
N ARG A 224 -16.82 -5.84 1.80
CA ARG A 224 -17.68 -6.63 2.71
C ARG A 224 -17.05 -7.99 3.02
N ASN A 225 -16.47 -8.65 2.03
CA ASN A 225 -15.77 -9.92 2.25
C ASN A 225 -14.51 -9.74 3.10
N ILE A 226 -13.77 -8.64 2.93
CA ILE A 226 -12.64 -8.28 3.80
C ILE A 226 -13.12 -8.11 5.25
N TYR A 227 -14.21 -7.38 5.48
CA TYR A 227 -14.78 -7.22 6.83
C TYR A 227 -15.28 -8.54 7.43
N ALA A 228 -15.85 -9.42 6.62
CA ALA A 228 -16.30 -10.75 7.06
C ALA A 228 -15.09 -11.62 7.52
N GLU A 229 -13.97 -11.56 6.79
CA GLU A 229 -12.75 -12.27 7.20
C GLU A 229 -12.17 -11.67 8.49
N ILE A 230 -12.13 -10.35 8.63
CA ILE A 230 -11.69 -9.71 9.89
C ILE A 230 -12.59 -10.13 11.05
N LYS A 231 -13.92 -10.17 10.87
CA LYS A 231 -14.86 -10.63 11.90
C LYS A 231 -14.60 -12.09 12.31
N ALA A 232 -14.25 -12.94 11.35
CA ALA A 232 -13.90 -14.33 11.65
C ALA A 232 -12.58 -14.45 12.44
N GLU A 233 -11.58 -13.62 12.11
CA GLU A 233 -10.30 -13.59 12.82
C GLU A 233 -10.38 -12.88 14.18
N TYR A 234 -11.17 -11.80 14.28
CA TYR A 234 -11.38 -10.97 15.47
C TYR A 234 -12.87 -10.94 15.84
N PRO A 235 -13.39 -11.90 16.62
CA PRO A 235 -14.83 -12.01 16.90
C PRO A 235 -15.45 -10.79 17.60
N SER A 236 -14.65 -9.96 18.27
CA SER A 236 -15.10 -8.70 18.87
C SER A 236 -15.27 -7.56 17.86
N PHE A 237 -14.75 -7.70 16.64
CA PHE A 237 -14.90 -6.69 15.61
C PHE A 237 -16.35 -6.57 15.15
N GLU A 238 -16.90 -5.37 15.19
CA GLU A 238 -18.18 -5.06 14.54
C GLU A 238 -17.91 -4.37 13.21
N PRO A 239 -18.35 -4.98 12.08
CA PRO A 239 -18.15 -4.39 10.76
C PRO A 239 -18.69 -2.97 10.68
N SER A 240 -17.83 -2.06 10.22
CA SER A 240 -18.20 -0.65 10.08
C SER A 240 -19.35 -0.47 9.08
N LYS A 241 -20.17 0.56 9.31
CA LYS A 241 -21.21 0.99 8.37
C LYS A 241 -20.67 1.78 7.17
N HIS A 242 -19.38 2.09 7.15
CA HIS A 242 -18.71 2.78 6.05
C HIS A 242 -17.54 1.98 5.49
N GLY A 243 -17.11 2.29 4.26
CA GLY A 243 -16.01 1.62 3.57
C GLY A 243 -14.72 2.45 3.52
N ASN A 244 -14.55 3.42 4.43
CA ASN A 244 -13.35 4.25 4.46
C ASN A 244 -12.25 3.56 5.27
N LEU A 245 -11.10 3.30 4.62
CA LEU A 245 -9.92 2.64 5.19
C LEU A 245 -8.78 3.62 5.51
N THR A 246 -9.05 4.91 5.61
CA THR A 246 -8.04 5.93 5.92
C THR A 246 -7.30 5.61 7.22
N THR A 247 -8.00 5.17 8.25
CA THR A 247 -7.40 4.77 9.53
C THR A 247 -6.34 3.67 9.36
N TRP A 248 -6.58 2.68 8.50
CA TRP A 248 -5.56 1.67 8.21
C TRP A 248 -4.33 2.27 7.53
N ALA A 249 -4.55 3.15 6.54
CA ALA A 249 -3.45 3.81 5.84
C ALA A 249 -2.58 4.64 6.80
N GLU A 250 -3.18 5.41 7.68
CA GLU A 250 -2.49 6.20 8.71
C GLU A 250 -1.75 5.32 9.73
N ASN A 251 -2.23 4.09 9.96
CA ASN A 251 -1.59 3.09 10.83
C ASN A 251 -0.55 2.22 10.12
N GLY A 252 -0.14 2.58 8.91
CA GLY A 252 0.97 1.93 8.20
C GLY A 252 0.56 0.83 7.22
N VAL A 253 -0.72 0.74 6.84
CA VAL A 253 -1.17 -0.15 5.76
C VAL A 253 -1.13 0.61 4.43
N LEU A 254 -0.17 0.30 3.59
CA LEU A 254 -0.07 0.86 2.24
C LEU A 254 -1.13 0.23 1.33
N LEU A 255 -2.17 0.99 1.01
CA LEU A 255 -3.29 0.59 0.15
C LEU A 255 -3.04 1.07 -1.28
N LEU A 256 -2.28 0.29 -2.06
CA LEU A 256 -1.75 0.68 -3.37
C LEU A 256 -2.47 -0.04 -4.52
N ASN A 257 -2.99 0.70 -5.49
CA ASN A 257 -3.38 0.14 -6.78
C ASN A 257 -2.19 0.11 -7.75
N THR A 258 -2.15 -0.84 -8.69
CA THR A 258 -1.12 -0.90 -9.74
C THR A 258 -1.36 0.15 -10.83
N SER A 259 -2.62 0.48 -11.14
CA SER A 259 -3.00 1.67 -11.91
C SER A 259 -3.61 2.69 -10.94
N LEU A 260 -3.11 3.93 -10.94
CA LEU A 260 -3.57 4.93 -9.97
C LEU A 260 -4.76 5.77 -10.46
N THR A 261 -5.13 5.63 -11.72
CA THR A 261 -6.27 6.33 -12.32
C THR A 261 -7.08 5.40 -13.21
N VAL A 262 -8.33 5.77 -13.43
CA VAL A 262 -9.26 5.04 -14.30
C VAL A 262 -10.24 6.04 -14.92
N ARG A 263 -10.73 5.80 -16.16
CA ARG A 263 -11.81 6.59 -16.74
C ARG A 263 -13.15 6.17 -16.13
N ALA A 264 -14.02 7.15 -15.93
CA ALA A 264 -15.37 6.94 -15.40
C ALA A 264 -16.10 5.82 -16.17
N HIS A 265 -16.65 4.86 -15.43
CA HIS A 265 -17.39 3.70 -15.92
C HIS A 265 -16.60 2.68 -16.78
N GLU A 266 -15.30 2.89 -17.02
CA GLU A 266 -14.47 2.04 -17.87
C GLU A 266 -13.34 1.38 -17.06
N ALA A 267 -13.60 0.21 -16.48
CA ALA A 267 -12.58 -0.56 -15.77
C ALA A 267 -11.34 -0.82 -16.64
N ALA A 268 -10.15 -0.75 -16.06
CA ALA A 268 -8.85 -0.96 -16.71
C ALA A 268 -8.53 0.00 -17.89
N SER A 269 -9.27 1.10 -18.05
CA SER A 269 -9.09 2.06 -19.17
C SER A 269 -7.70 2.71 -19.21
N HIS A 270 -7.03 2.85 -18.07
CA HIS A 270 -5.67 3.39 -17.98
C HIS A 270 -4.58 2.32 -17.80
N SER A 271 -4.94 1.04 -17.94
CA SER A 271 -3.97 -0.05 -17.91
C SER A 271 -2.95 0.07 -19.04
N LYS A 272 -1.69 -0.31 -18.78
CA LYS A 272 -0.57 -0.24 -19.72
C LYS A 272 -0.26 1.18 -20.25
N ARG A 273 -0.63 2.21 -19.50
CA ARG A 273 -0.28 3.60 -19.82
C ARG A 273 0.96 4.12 -19.09
N GLY A 274 1.57 3.26 -18.23
CA GLY A 274 2.79 3.59 -17.47
C GLY A 274 2.62 3.51 -15.95
N TRP A 275 1.38 3.43 -15.43
CA TRP A 275 1.16 3.30 -14.00
C TRP A 275 1.80 2.05 -13.42
N GLU A 276 1.69 0.91 -14.09
CA GLU A 276 2.21 -0.36 -13.61
C GLU A 276 3.76 -0.34 -13.49
N GLU A 277 4.45 0.38 -14.38
CA GLU A 277 5.90 0.56 -14.30
C GLU A 277 6.26 1.45 -13.10
N PHE A 278 5.54 2.55 -12.90
CA PHE A 278 5.73 3.43 -11.75
C PHE A 278 5.44 2.72 -10.42
N THR A 279 4.32 2.01 -10.30
CA THR A 279 3.94 1.31 -9.07
C THR A 279 4.82 0.11 -8.79
N ALA A 280 5.37 -0.55 -9.80
CA ALA A 280 6.45 -1.53 -9.61
C ALA A 280 7.68 -0.87 -8.96
N LYS A 281 8.01 0.37 -9.34
CA LYS A 281 9.09 1.13 -8.70
C LYS A 281 8.74 1.55 -7.27
N VAL A 282 7.49 1.88 -7.00
CA VAL A 282 7.00 2.10 -5.62
C VAL A 282 7.25 0.84 -4.77
N VAL A 283 6.93 -0.36 -5.29
CA VAL A 283 7.19 -1.63 -4.58
C VAL A 283 8.68 -1.88 -4.37
N ASP A 284 9.56 -1.55 -5.34
CA ASP A 284 11.02 -1.61 -5.16
C ASP A 284 11.52 -0.69 -4.03
N VAL A 285 10.93 0.50 -3.91
CA VAL A 285 11.26 1.46 -2.84
C VAL A 285 10.78 0.93 -1.49
N VAL A 286 9.59 0.32 -1.45
CA VAL A 286 9.06 -0.36 -0.26
C VAL A 286 9.94 -1.54 0.14
N ASP A 287 10.41 -2.35 -0.81
CA ASP A 287 11.35 -3.43 -0.51
C ASP A 287 12.60 -2.90 0.21
N ARG A 288 13.15 -1.78 -0.23
CA ARG A 288 14.38 -1.22 0.35
C ARG A 288 14.15 -0.59 1.73
N TYR A 289 13.08 0.18 1.90
CA TYR A 289 12.88 1.10 3.02
C TYR A 289 11.59 0.91 3.81
N GLY A 290 10.69 0.03 3.39
CA GLY A 290 9.48 -0.29 4.14
C GLY A 290 9.83 -0.75 5.56
N GLY A 291 9.14 -0.18 6.56
CA GLY A 291 9.39 -0.45 7.97
C GLY A 291 10.68 0.16 8.53
N ALA A 292 11.36 1.05 7.80
CA ALA A 292 12.62 1.63 8.24
C ALA A 292 12.54 2.41 9.56
N ASN A 293 11.37 2.97 9.88
CA ASN A 293 11.12 3.74 11.10
C ASN A 293 10.20 3.01 12.09
N LEU A 294 10.02 1.69 11.93
CA LEU A 294 9.32 0.84 12.90
C LEU A 294 10.29 0.31 13.97
N GLY A 295 9.74 0.02 15.16
CA GLY A 295 10.49 -0.52 16.30
C GLY A 295 11.42 0.52 16.94
N ASP A 296 12.42 0.03 17.68
CA ASP A 296 13.32 0.88 18.46
C ASP A 296 14.17 1.81 17.58
N LYS A 297 14.03 3.12 17.80
CA LYS A 297 14.76 4.19 17.11
C LYS A 297 16.25 4.27 17.51
N SER A 298 16.62 3.67 18.65
CA SER A 298 18.00 3.61 19.13
C SER A 298 18.81 2.50 18.45
N SER A 299 18.15 1.59 17.73
CA SER A 299 18.78 0.50 17.00
C SER A 299 19.75 1.00 15.93
N SER A 300 20.89 0.31 15.78
CA SER A 300 21.86 0.54 14.70
C SER A 300 21.25 0.38 13.29
N ASP A 301 20.07 -0.23 13.19
CA ASP A 301 19.33 -0.45 11.96
C ASP A 301 18.20 0.58 11.72
N ALA A 302 18.11 1.61 12.58
CA ALA A 302 17.15 2.68 12.39
C ALA A 302 17.30 3.36 11.02
N GLY A 303 16.20 3.56 10.32
CA GLY A 303 16.19 4.11 8.96
C GLY A 303 16.50 3.08 7.85
N ARG A 304 16.65 1.79 8.17
CA ARG A 304 16.82 0.69 7.20
C ARG A 304 15.58 -0.19 7.14
N GLY A 305 15.16 -0.58 5.94
CA GLY A 305 14.04 -1.49 5.74
C GLY A 305 14.40 -2.91 6.21
N ARG A 306 13.74 -3.36 7.29
CA ARG A 306 13.95 -4.67 7.90
C ARG A 306 12.96 -5.73 7.45
N GLY A 307 12.07 -5.40 6.52
CA GLY A 307 11.00 -6.24 6.00
C GLY A 307 9.64 -5.79 6.52
N ILE A 308 8.61 -6.20 5.81
CA ILE A 308 7.20 -5.87 6.06
C ILE A 308 6.32 -7.02 5.62
N VAL A 309 5.01 -6.91 5.80
CA VAL A 309 4.04 -7.89 5.34
C VAL A 309 3.43 -7.48 4.01
N PHE A 310 3.25 -8.43 3.09
CA PHE A 310 2.47 -8.25 1.86
C PHE A 310 1.24 -9.16 1.90
N LEU A 311 0.05 -8.55 1.87
CA LEU A 311 -1.22 -9.26 1.70
C LEU A 311 -1.57 -9.27 0.20
N VAL A 312 -1.39 -10.43 -0.40
CA VAL A 312 -1.38 -10.61 -1.86
C VAL A 312 -2.64 -11.39 -2.26
N TRP A 313 -3.66 -10.67 -2.66
CA TRP A 313 -4.97 -11.23 -2.96
C TRP A 313 -5.23 -11.31 -4.46
N GLY A 314 -5.16 -12.54 -4.99
CA GLY A 314 -5.36 -12.86 -6.39
C GLY A 314 -4.10 -12.84 -7.25
N ALA A 315 -4.22 -13.37 -8.47
CA ALA A 315 -3.10 -13.57 -9.38
C ALA A 315 -2.44 -12.27 -9.87
N HIS A 316 -3.20 -11.16 -9.92
CA HIS A 316 -2.66 -9.85 -10.31
C HIS A 316 -1.64 -9.36 -9.27
N ALA A 317 -2.03 -9.30 -8.00
CA ALA A 317 -1.15 -8.89 -6.91
C ALA A 317 0.07 -9.83 -6.78
N ALA A 318 -0.12 -11.15 -6.99
CA ALA A 318 0.97 -12.13 -6.94
C ALA A 318 2.08 -11.85 -7.97
N LYS A 319 1.73 -11.36 -9.16
CA LYS A 319 2.72 -10.99 -10.19
C LYS A 319 3.58 -9.79 -9.76
N VAL A 320 2.99 -8.82 -9.06
CA VAL A 320 3.68 -7.61 -8.62
C VAL A 320 4.78 -7.94 -7.61
N VAL A 321 4.52 -8.86 -6.69
CA VAL A 321 5.45 -9.22 -5.60
C VAL A 321 6.36 -10.41 -5.93
N ALA A 322 6.31 -10.94 -7.14
CA ALA A 322 7.00 -12.19 -7.52
C ALA A 322 8.52 -12.15 -7.32
N LYS A 323 9.13 -10.95 -7.40
CA LYS A 323 10.58 -10.73 -7.30
C LYS A 323 11.05 -10.38 -5.89
N LEU A 324 10.15 -10.19 -4.92
CA LEU A 324 10.51 -9.80 -3.56
C LEU A 324 11.21 -10.94 -2.80
N ASP A 325 12.13 -10.55 -1.91
CA ASP A 325 12.82 -11.51 -1.04
C ASP A 325 11.91 -12.04 0.06
N LYS A 326 11.50 -13.30 -0.09
CA LYS A 326 10.66 -14.02 0.89
C LYS A 326 11.34 -14.28 2.24
N LYS A 327 12.68 -14.10 2.33
CA LYS A 327 13.38 -14.19 3.62
C LYS A 327 13.30 -12.88 4.38
N LYS A 328 13.15 -11.76 3.67
CA LYS A 328 13.04 -10.43 4.24
C LYS A 328 11.60 -10.09 4.64
N HIS A 329 10.64 -10.46 3.79
CA HIS A 329 9.23 -10.10 3.92
C HIS A 329 8.36 -11.31 4.22
N LEU A 330 7.28 -11.11 4.98
CA LEU A 330 6.17 -12.06 5.03
C LEU A 330 5.24 -11.81 3.82
N ILE A 331 5.09 -12.80 2.95
CA ILE A 331 4.22 -12.72 1.77
C ILE A 331 3.09 -13.74 1.93
N LEU A 332 1.88 -13.26 2.24
CA LEU A 332 0.68 -14.06 2.41
C LEU A 332 -0.18 -13.99 1.16
N THR A 333 -0.46 -15.12 0.55
CA THR A 333 -1.19 -15.21 -0.73
C THR A 333 -2.51 -15.94 -0.56
N SER A 334 -3.57 -15.41 -1.20
CA SER A 334 -4.89 -16.06 -1.28
C SER A 334 -5.62 -15.72 -2.57
N ALA A 335 -6.83 -16.25 -2.74
CA ALA A 335 -7.76 -15.76 -3.76
C ALA A 335 -8.13 -14.29 -3.52
N HIS A 336 -8.66 -13.61 -4.54
CA HIS A 336 -9.12 -12.22 -4.42
C HIS A 336 -10.44 -12.15 -3.60
N PRO A 337 -10.66 -11.10 -2.79
CA PRO A 337 -11.87 -10.95 -1.96
C PRO A 337 -13.16 -10.66 -2.75
N SER A 338 -13.14 -10.63 -4.08
CA SER A 338 -14.36 -10.44 -4.86
C SER A 338 -15.38 -11.56 -4.65
N PRO A 339 -16.69 -11.31 -4.76
CA PRO A 339 -17.72 -12.34 -4.64
C PRO A 339 -17.49 -13.56 -5.52
N LEU A 340 -16.85 -13.37 -6.70
CA LEU A 340 -16.55 -14.46 -7.64
C LEU A 340 -15.47 -15.43 -7.15
N SER A 341 -14.64 -15.03 -6.17
CA SER A 341 -13.45 -15.80 -5.76
C SER A 341 -13.24 -15.89 -4.25
N ALA A 342 -13.96 -15.13 -3.43
CA ALA A 342 -13.74 -15.10 -1.98
C ALA A 342 -13.83 -16.51 -1.35
N ASN A 343 -14.82 -17.32 -1.75
CA ASN A 343 -14.98 -18.69 -1.27
C ASN A 343 -13.95 -19.70 -1.82
N ARG A 344 -13.03 -19.23 -2.68
CA ARG A 344 -11.97 -20.08 -3.27
C ARG A 344 -10.64 -19.94 -2.51
N GLY A 345 -10.68 -19.53 -1.23
CA GLY A 345 -9.52 -19.45 -0.36
C GLY A 345 -9.14 -18.03 0.10
N PHE A 346 -10.04 -17.02 -0.06
CA PHE A 346 -9.91 -15.77 0.66
C PHE A 346 -10.54 -15.90 2.05
N MET A 347 -11.78 -16.39 2.14
CA MET A 347 -12.43 -16.65 3.42
C MET A 347 -11.67 -17.74 4.19
N GLY A 348 -11.35 -17.48 5.46
CA GLY A 348 -10.60 -18.39 6.33
C GLY A 348 -9.08 -18.39 6.08
N ASN A 349 -8.52 -17.39 5.37
CA ASN A 349 -7.08 -17.33 5.10
C ASN A 349 -6.23 -16.96 6.32
N GLY A 350 -6.81 -16.29 7.33
CA GLY A 350 -6.15 -15.92 8.58
C GLY A 350 -5.04 -14.87 8.39
N HIS A 351 -5.12 -14.04 7.36
CA HIS A 351 -4.04 -13.14 6.97
C HIS A 351 -3.82 -12.00 7.96
N PHE A 352 -4.87 -11.51 8.61
CA PHE A 352 -4.80 -10.36 9.50
C PHE A 352 -4.08 -10.72 10.80
N LYS A 353 -4.38 -11.88 11.41
CA LYS A 353 -3.66 -12.39 12.56
C LYS A 353 -2.22 -12.75 12.24
N LYS A 354 -1.99 -13.52 11.17
CA LYS A 354 -0.63 -13.90 10.73
C LYS A 354 0.24 -12.70 10.46
N ALA A 355 -0.34 -11.61 9.91
CA ALA A 355 0.37 -10.37 9.70
C ALA A 355 0.81 -9.75 11.04
N ASN A 356 -0.09 -9.67 12.02
CA ASN A 356 0.21 -9.12 13.33
C ASN A 356 1.19 -9.98 14.11
N ASP A 357 1.04 -11.32 14.11
CA ASP A 357 1.98 -12.24 14.76
C ASP A 357 3.42 -11.99 14.28
N TRP A 358 3.60 -11.86 12.95
CA TRP A 358 4.92 -11.58 12.37
C TRP A 358 5.43 -10.17 12.69
N LEU A 359 4.55 -9.17 12.68
CA LEU A 359 4.91 -7.79 12.99
C LEU A 359 5.29 -7.64 14.46
N GLU A 360 4.58 -8.31 15.36
CA GLU A 360 4.87 -8.32 16.80
C GLU A 360 6.21 -8.98 17.09
N GLU A 361 6.49 -10.14 16.48
CA GLU A 361 7.79 -10.81 16.60
C GLU A 361 8.93 -9.91 16.14
N LYS A 362 8.72 -9.14 15.05
CA LYS A 362 9.79 -8.38 14.42
C LYS A 362 9.98 -6.97 14.98
N TYR A 363 8.92 -6.32 15.40
CA TYR A 363 8.90 -4.91 15.77
C TYR A 363 8.32 -4.63 17.15
N GLY A 364 7.84 -5.65 17.85
CA GLY A 364 7.09 -5.53 19.09
C GLY A 364 5.62 -5.12 18.86
N PRO A 365 4.85 -4.98 19.97
CA PRO A 365 3.41 -4.70 19.92
C PRO A 365 3.05 -3.43 19.12
N ASP A 366 3.88 -2.38 19.19
CA ASP A 366 3.69 -1.13 18.43
C ASP A 366 3.84 -1.33 16.91
N GLY A 367 4.43 -2.44 16.49
CA GLY A 367 4.51 -2.85 15.09
C GLY A 367 3.18 -3.36 14.52
N CYS A 368 2.25 -3.79 15.35
CA CYS A 368 0.98 -4.36 14.92
C CYS A 368 0.05 -3.32 14.25
N VAL A 369 -0.93 -3.83 13.51
CA VAL A 369 -2.02 -3.04 12.92
C VAL A 369 -3.30 -3.37 13.70
N ASP A 370 -4.00 -2.36 14.16
CA ASP A 370 -5.36 -2.54 14.68
C ASP A 370 -6.34 -2.63 13.50
N TRP A 371 -6.61 -3.86 13.05
CA TRP A 371 -7.52 -4.15 11.94
C TRP A 371 -8.98 -3.85 12.26
N THR A 372 -9.31 -3.72 13.54
CA THR A 372 -10.69 -3.48 14.01
C THR A 372 -11.05 -2.00 14.05
N LYS A 373 -10.07 -1.12 13.92
CA LYS A 373 -10.26 0.33 13.92
C LYS A 373 -10.39 0.86 12.48
N LEU A 374 -11.54 1.46 12.19
CA LEU A 374 -11.90 2.03 10.87
C LEU A 374 -12.31 3.49 11.01
#